data_e76008955880f153a4406fdf09c419c1
#
_entry.id   e76008955880f153a4406fdf09c419c1
#
_cell.length_a   1.000
_cell.length_b   1.000
_cell.length_c   1.000
_cell.angle_alpha   90.00
_cell.angle_beta   90.00
_cell.angle_gamma   90.00
#
_symmetry.space_group_name_H-M   'P 1'
#
loop_
_entity.id
_entity.type
_entity.pdbx_description
1 polymer ?
#
loop_
_entity_poly.entity_id
_entity_poly.type
_entity_poly.pdbx_seq_one_letter_code
_entity_poly.pdbx_strand_id
1 'polypeptide(L)'
;MQSEHIRERINQFDNKLYLEFGGKLFDDYHASRVLPGFAPDSKLRMLMQLADQAEIVIAISADAIEKNKVRGDLGITYDSDVLRLIDEFRGKGLYVGSVVITQFSGQHSAAMFKKRLENLGIKVYILYYIPGYPGNIPLIVSDEGYGKNDYIETTRPLVVVTAPGPGSGKMATCLSQLYHEHKRGVNAGYAKFETFPIWNLPLKHPVNLAYEAATADLNDINMIDPFHLEAYGKTTVNYNRDVEIFPVLNAIFEQIFGQSPYKSPTDMGVNMAGNCIIDDEVCREASRQEIIRRYYQAVDGIADGSRSEEEAFKIELLMKQEHITSTDRSTVSPALVRAETTGAPAAAMELPNGKVITGKTGDLLGACAALLLNALKELAGIDHDKHIIAPTAIEPIQILKTKYLGSKNPRLHTDEILIALSATAAESEDAKLALAQLPQLHGCQVHSSVMLSEVDRKTFQRLGCDVTCEPKFQ
;
A
#
# COMPACT_ATOMS: atom_id res chain seq x y z
N MET A 1 2.94 17.31 -15.21
CA MET A 1 1.88 17.78 -14.30
C MET A 1 2.31 17.65 -12.82
N GLN A 2 2.38 16.45 -12.20
CA GLN A 2 2.72 16.32 -10.76
C GLN A 2 4.11 16.85 -10.40
N SER A 3 5.15 16.49 -11.15
CA SER A 3 6.51 16.98 -10.96
C SER A 3 6.65 18.49 -11.21
N GLU A 4 5.89 19.03 -12.12
CA GLU A 4 5.83 20.48 -12.40
C GLU A 4 5.21 21.23 -11.22
N HIS A 5 4.09 20.74 -10.69
CA HIS A 5 3.44 21.33 -9.53
C HIS A 5 4.35 21.32 -8.28
N ILE A 6 5.16 20.28 -8.10
CA ILE A 6 6.19 20.25 -7.04
C ILE A 6 7.27 21.32 -7.31
N ARG A 7 7.75 21.49 -8.56
CA ARG A 7 8.72 22.55 -8.90
C ARG A 7 8.15 23.95 -8.66
N GLU A 8 6.90 24.19 -9.01
CA GLU A 8 6.20 25.45 -8.69
C GLU A 8 6.19 25.70 -7.19
N ARG A 9 5.90 24.67 -6.38
CA ARG A 9 5.91 24.77 -4.93
C ARG A 9 7.31 25.05 -4.38
N ILE A 10 8.38 24.46 -4.91
CA ILE A 10 9.77 24.76 -4.53
C ILE A 10 10.08 26.24 -4.76
N ASN A 11 9.66 26.79 -5.91
CA ASN A 11 9.92 28.19 -6.27
C ASN A 11 9.17 29.21 -5.39
N GLN A 12 8.15 28.81 -4.65
CA GLN A 12 7.42 29.66 -3.70
C GLN A 12 8.18 29.92 -2.40
N PHE A 13 9.23 29.10 -2.08
CA PHE A 13 9.89 29.06 -0.78
C PHE A 13 11.43 29.07 -0.90
N ASP A 14 12.03 30.17 -1.27
CA ASP A 14 13.50 30.36 -1.38
C ASP A 14 14.24 29.14 -2.00
N ASN A 15 13.58 28.45 -2.92
CA ASN A 15 14.08 27.24 -3.55
C ASN A 15 14.40 26.09 -2.56
N LYS A 16 13.59 25.97 -1.46
CA LYS A 16 13.72 24.91 -0.45
C LYS A 16 12.35 24.37 -0.03
N LEU A 17 12.10 23.09 -0.28
CA LEU A 17 10.84 22.43 0.05
C LEU A 17 11.07 21.12 0.79
N TYR A 18 10.47 20.96 1.96
CA TYR A 18 10.36 19.71 2.68
C TYR A 18 9.04 19.02 2.29
N LEU A 19 9.16 17.93 1.56
CA LEU A 19 8.01 17.15 1.06
C LEU A 19 7.81 15.92 1.93
N GLU A 20 6.78 15.95 2.78
CA GLU A 20 6.32 14.74 3.47
C GLU A 20 5.69 13.79 2.46
N PHE A 21 6.28 12.62 2.32
CA PHE A 21 5.80 11.62 1.38
C PHE A 21 4.97 10.57 2.09
N GLY A 22 3.65 10.62 1.91
CA GLY A 22 2.69 9.67 2.46
C GLY A 22 2.52 8.43 1.62
N GLY A 23 2.13 7.34 2.28
CA GLY A 23 1.85 6.06 1.64
C GLY A 23 3.09 5.33 1.10
N LYS A 24 2.83 4.29 0.31
CA LYS A 24 3.87 3.42 -0.25
C LYS A 24 4.43 4.00 -1.55
N LEU A 25 5.76 4.04 -1.67
CA LEU A 25 6.45 4.57 -2.85
C LEU A 25 6.61 3.55 -3.97
N PHE A 26 6.78 2.28 -3.62
CA PHE A 26 7.09 1.20 -4.56
C PHE A 26 5.88 0.31 -4.86
N ASP A 27 4.97 0.16 -3.88
CA ASP A 27 3.94 -0.87 -3.87
C ASP A 27 2.56 -0.27 -3.57
N ASP A 28 2.19 0.82 -4.26
CA ASP A 28 0.88 1.45 -4.07
C ASP A 28 -0.21 0.69 -4.84
N TYR A 29 -0.43 -0.55 -4.42
CA TYR A 29 -1.43 -1.42 -5.04
C TYR A 29 -2.86 -0.91 -4.86
N HIS A 30 -3.15 -0.13 -3.81
CA HIS A 30 -4.48 0.46 -3.68
C HIS A 30 -4.74 1.46 -4.81
N ALA A 31 -3.81 2.39 -5.04
CA ALA A 31 -3.93 3.36 -6.12
C ALA A 31 -4.06 2.68 -7.49
N SER A 32 -3.27 1.64 -7.75
CA SER A 32 -3.35 0.93 -9.04
C SER A 32 -4.67 0.17 -9.25
N ARG A 33 -5.37 -0.22 -8.17
CA ARG A 33 -6.69 -0.86 -8.29
C ARG A 33 -7.82 0.12 -8.53
N VAL A 34 -7.80 1.28 -7.88
CA VAL A 34 -8.90 2.25 -7.96
C VAL A 34 -8.71 3.29 -9.06
N LEU A 35 -7.50 3.42 -9.58
CA LEU A 35 -7.14 4.32 -10.69
C LEU A 35 -6.47 3.47 -11.80
N PRO A 36 -7.25 2.78 -12.65
CA PRO A 36 -6.70 1.98 -13.75
C PRO A 36 -5.76 2.79 -14.63
N GLY A 37 -4.55 2.23 -14.88
CA GLY A 37 -3.45 2.93 -15.54
C GLY A 37 -2.43 3.57 -14.60
N PHE A 38 -2.73 3.69 -13.31
CA PHE A 38 -1.77 4.09 -12.28
C PHE A 38 -0.94 2.87 -11.85
N ALA A 39 0.33 2.83 -12.23
CA ALA A 39 1.22 1.73 -11.83
C ALA A 39 1.59 1.82 -10.34
N PRO A 40 1.81 0.69 -9.63
CA PRO A 40 2.16 0.70 -8.20
C PRO A 40 3.39 1.54 -7.86
N ASP A 41 4.33 1.69 -8.80
CA ASP A 41 5.56 2.50 -8.68
C ASP A 41 5.44 3.92 -9.27
N SER A 42 4.22 4.38 -9.60
CA SER A 42 4.01 5.72 -10.22
C SER A 42 4.59 6.86 -9.39
N LYS A 43 4.51 6.77 -8.06
CA LYS A 43 5.10 7.77 -7.16
C LYS A 43 6.63 7.81 -7.28
N LEU A 44 7.27 6.65 -7.37
CA LEU A 44 8.70 6.55 -7.58
C LEU A 44 9.11 7.11 -8.95
N ARG A 45 8.40 6.74 -10.01
CA ARG A 45 8.65 7.26 -11.37
C ARG A 45 8.53 8.78 -11.42
N MET A 46 7.59 9.35 -10.67
CA MET A 46 7.44 10.81 -10.55
C MET A 46 8.67 11.41 -9.84
N LEU A 47 9.14 10.82 -8.74
CA LEU A 47 10.35 11.28 -8.05
C LEU A 47 11.62 11.17 -8.92
N MET A 48 11.72 10.16 -9.76
CA MET A 48 12.85 10.01 -10.71
C MET A 48 12.91 11.17 -11.71
N GLN A 49 11.78 11.82 -12.04
CA GLN A 49 11.77 13.04 -12.86
C GLN A 49 12.33 14.28 -12.13
N LEU A 50 12.54 14.17 -10.83
CA LEU A 50 13.07 15.21 -9.94
C LEU A 50 14.41 14.78 -9.32
N ALA A 51 15.04 13.71 -9.82
CA ALA A 51 16.18 13.07 -9.18
C ALA A 51 17.39 14.01 -8.99
N ASP A 52 17.59 14.95 -9.90
CA ASP A 52 18.64 15.98 -9.83
C ASP A 52 18.40 17.02 -8.73
N GLN A 53 17.14 17.24 -8.36
CA GLN A 53 16.69 18.23 -7.37
C GLN A 53 16.29 17.60 -6.03
N ALA A 54 16.06 16.29 -5.99
CA ALA A 54 15.53 15.59 -4.82
C ALA A 54 16.61 14.93 -3.97
N GLU A 55 16.51 15.09 -2.66
CA GLU A 55 17.27 14.40 -1.63
C GLU A 55 16.32 13.63 -0.73
N ILE A 56 16.57 12.34 -0.55
CA ILE A 56 15.72 11.48 0.29
C ILE A 56 16.23 11.46 1.72
N VAL A 57 15.33 11.71 2.67
CA VAL A 57 15.53 11.55 4.10
C VAL A 57 14.56 10.49 4.59
N ILE A 58 15.07 9.44 5.24
CA ILE A 58 14.24 8.33 5.73
C ILE A 58 14.05 8.47 7.24
N ALA A 59 12.81 8.69 7.68
CA ALA A 59 12.47 8.81 9.08
C ALA A 59 12.04 7.45 9.67
N ILE A 60 12.51 7.15 10.88
CA ILE A 60 12.11 5.97 11.67
C ILE A 60 12.03 6.34 13.14
N SER A 61 10.97 5.92 13.85
CA SER A 61 10.87 6.20 15.28
C SER A 61 11.76 5.26 16.11
N ALA A 62 12.38 5.80 17.15
CA ALA A 62 13.18 5.03 18.10
C ALA A 62 12.35 3.90 18.76
N ASP A 63 11.08 4.15 19.04
CA ASP A 63 10.14 3.18 19.58
C ASP A 63 9.85 2.02 18.60
N ALA A 64 9.75 2.30 17.31
CA ALA A 64 9.55 1.25 16.30
C ALA A 64 10.76 0.31 16.22
N ILE A 65 11.98 0.85 16.37
CA ILE A 65 13.22 0.08 16.44
C ILE A 65 13.23 -0.77 17.72
N GLU A 66 12.97 -0.15 18.87
CA GLU A 66 13.02 -0.82 20.20
C GLU A 66 12.01 -1.97 20.27
N LYS A 67 10.81 -1.81 19.72
CA LYS A 67 9.73 -2.80 19.71
C LYS A 67 9.84 -3.80 18.56
N ASN A 68 10.87 -3.74 17.71
CA ASN A 68 11.02 -4.55 16.50
C ASN A 68 9.73 -4.53 15.64
N LYS A 69 9.16 -3.34 15.44
CA LYS A 69 7.91 -3.19 14.69
C LYS A 69 8.04 -3.77 13.30
N VAL A 70 7.14 -4.69 12.95
CA VAL A 70 7.15 -5.40 11.67
C VAL A 70 6.23 -4.69 10.67
N ARG A 71 6.67 -4.61 9.44
CA ARG A 71 5.87 -4.19 8.30
C ARG A 71 5.03 -5.37 7.80
N GLY A 72 3.71 -5.31 8.00
CA GLY A 72 2.80 -6.45 7.82
C GLY A 72 2.72 -6.99 6.38
N ASP A 73 2.99 -6.16 5.37
CA ASP A 73 2.96 -6.57 3.96
C ASP A 73 4.26 -7.29 3.49
N LEU A 74 5.39 -6.99 4.13
CA LEU A 74 6.69 -7.57 3.78
C LEU A 74 7.21 -8.57 4.82
N GLY A 75 6.67 -8.56 6.04
CA GLY A 75 7.12 -9.42 7.14
C GLY A 75 8.51 -9.11 7.66
N ILE A 76 9.05 -7.91 7.40
CA ILE A 76 10.36 -7.44 7.87
C ILE A 76 10.21 -6.32 8.89
N THR A 77 11.21 -6.16 9.75
CA THR A 77 11.22 -5.08 10.74
C THR A 77 11.46 -3.72 10.09
N TYR A 78 11.00 -2.62 10.74
CA TYR A 78 11.14 -1.27 10.20
C TYR A 78 12.60 -0.87 9.99
N ASP A 79 13.51 -1.26 10.87
CA ASP A 79 14.96 -1.01 10.72
C ASP A 79 15.54 -1.76 9.51
N SER A 80 15.11 -3.00 9.26
CA SER A 80 15.47 -3.77 8.07
C SER A 80 14.89 -3.14 6.81
N ASP A 81 13.67 -2.61 6.88
CA ASP A 81 13.04 -1.91 5.75
C ASP A 81 13.75 -0.58 5.43
N VAL A 82 14.29 0.15 6.43
CA VAL A 82 15.14 1.33 6.17
C VAL A 82 16.33 0.96 5.29
N LEU A 83 17.03 -0.14 5.57
CA LEU A 83 18.16 -0.59 4.76
C LEU A 83 17.73 -0.95 3.34
N ARG A 84 16.62 -1.69 3.21
CA ARG A 84 16.03 -2.01 1.91
C ARG A 84 15.66 -0.75 1.12
N LEU A 85 15.02 0.23 1.75
CA LEU A 85 14.64 1.50 1.11
C LEU A 85 15.87 2.27 0.61
N ILE A 86 16.97 2.29 1.38
CA ILE A 86 18.21 2.93 0.95
C ILE A 86 18.74 2.28 -0.32
N ASP A 87 18.79 0.95 -0.36
CA ASP A 87 19.29 0.20 -1.51
C ASP A 87 18.39 0.39 -2.73
N GLU A 88 17.07 0.33 -2.55
CA GLU A 88 16.09 0.55 -3.63
C GLU A 88 16.17 1.97 -4.21
N PHE A 89 16.23 3.01 -3.39
CA PHE A 89 16.37 4.38 -3.88
C PHE A 89 17.68 4.59 -4.62
N ARG A 90 18.80 4.12 -4.07
CA ARG A 90 20.11 4.21 -4.71
C ARG A 90 20.16 3.43 -6.02
N GLY A 91 19.58 2.24 -6.06
CA GLY A 91 19.45 1.41 -7.26
C GLY A 91 18.65 2.07 -8.39
N LYS A 92 17.76 3.03 -8.05
CA LYS A 92 16.99 3.85 -8.99
C LYS A 92 17.64 5.21 -9.30
N GLY A 93 18.85 5.46 -8.82
CA GLY A 93 19.59 6.71 -9.07
C GLY A 93 19.11 7.90 -8.22
N LEU A 94 18.33 7.67 -7.17
CA LEU A 94 17.90 8.70 -6.23
C LEU A 94 18.97 8.90 -5.13
N TYR A 95 19.22 10.15 -4.77
CA TYR A 95 20.18 10.48 -3.72
C TYR A 95 19.54 10.32 -2.34
N VAL A 96 20.05 9.39 -1.53
CA VAL A 96 19.68 9.24 -0.13
C VAL A 96 20.70 9.98 0.72
N GLY A 97 20.28 11.11 1.29
CA GLY A 97 21.14 12.00 2.08
C GLY A 97 21.36 11.49 3.50
N SER A 98 20.30 11.06 4.18
CA SER A 98 20.39 10.67 5.59
C SER A 98 19.22 9.82 6.05
N VAL A 99 19.39 9.26 7.26
CA VAL A 99 18.32 8.64 8.07
C VAL A 99 18.10 9.51 9.30
N VAL A 100 16.84 9.65 9.73
CA VAL A 100 16.46 10.40 10.93
C VAL A 100 15.78 9.46 11.91
N ILE A 101 16.34 9.32 13.10
CA ILE A 101 15.72 8.60 14.20
C ILE A 101 14.92 9.59 15.04
N THR A 102 13.60 9.44 15.01
CA THR A 102 12.66 10.34 15.70
C THR A 102 12.22 9.81 17.06
N GLN A 103 11.65 10.68 17.91
CA GLN A 103 11.13 10.33 19.24
C GLN A 103 12.20 9.68 20.13
N PHE A 104 13.46 10.06 19.94
CA PHE A 104 14.55 9.49 20.69
C PHE A 104 14.57 10.00 22.14
N SER A 105 14.61 9.08 23.10
CA SER A 105 14.70 9.35 24.54
C SER A 105 15.72 8.44 25.23
N GLY A 106 16.68 7.91 24.45
CA GLY A 106 17.76 7.06 24.98
C GLY A 106 17.55 5.56 24.74
N GLN A 107 16.65 5.15 23.85
CA GLN A 107 16.43 3.73 23.53
C GLN A 107 17.72 3.07 23.03
N HIS A 108 18.08 1.94 23.65
CA HIS A 108 19.33 1.24 23.40
C HIS A 108 19.42 0.70 21.95
N SER A 109 18.36 0.04 21.48
CA SER A 109 18.32 -0.52 20.13
C SER A 109 18.42 0.56 19.06
N ALA A 110 17.82 1.74 19.30
CA ALA A 110 17.91 2.89 18.39
C ALA A 110 19.34 3.46 18.34
N ALA A 111 20.04 3.53 19.49
CA ALA A 111 21.43 3.95 19.53
C ALA A 111 22.36 2.95 18.80
N MET A 112 22.12 1.65 18.94
CA MET A 112 22.86 0.62 18.21
C MET A 112 22.58 0.67 16.71
N PHE A 113 21.32 0.92 16.31
CA PHE A 113 20.96 1.07 14.90
C PHE A 113 21.63 2.31 14.29
N LYS A 114 21.66 3.45 15.00
CA LYS A 114 22.42 4.64 14.60
C LYS A 114 23.87 4.27 14.27
N LYS A 115 24.55 3.61 15.19
CA LYS A 115 25.95 3.21 15.02
C LYS A 115 26.13 2.26 13.82
N ARG A 116 25.19 1.34 13.60
CA ARG A 116 25.19 0.44 12.45
C ARG A 116 25.10 1.21 11.12
N LEU A 117 24.21 2.19 11.02
CA LEU A 117 24.05 3.03 9.83
C LEU A 117 25.31 3.89 9.57
N GLU A 118 25.89 4.49 10.62
CA GLU A 118 27.12 5.26 10.54
C GLU A 118 28.29 4.41 10.05
N ASN A 119 28.40 3.17 10.51
CA ASN A 119 29.42 2.21 10.04
C ASN A 119 29.22 1.84 8.55
N LEU A 120 28.01 1.96 8.02
CA LEU A 120 27.70 1.81 6.59
C LEU A 120 27.91 3.10 5.78
N GLY A 121 28.42 4.16 6.43
CA GLY A 121 28.65 5.45 5.79
C GLY A 121 27.37 6.28 5.55
N ILE A 122 26.30 5.99 6.28
CA ILE A 122 25.01 6.68 6.19
C ILE A 122 24.98 7.77 7.27
N LYS A 123 24.69 9.02 6.91
CA LYS A 123 24.48 10.10 7.88
C LYS A 123 23.21 9.83 8.69
N VAL A 124 23.27 9.99 10.01
CA VAL A 124 22.14 9.79 10.90
C VAL A 124 21.96 11.01 11.81
N TYR A 125 20.72 11.51 11.86
CA TYR A 125 20.31 12.63 12.72
C TYR A 125 19.29 12.17 13.74
N ILE A 126 19.23 12.86 14.87
CA ILE A 126 18.36 12.54 16.00
C ILE A 126 17.34 13.66 16.21
N LEU A 127 16.07 13.28 16.25
CA LEU A 127 15.00 14.13 16.78
C LEU A 127 14.52 13.55 18.11
N TYR A 128 14.57 14.37 19.14
CA TYR A 128 14.27 13.98 20.49
C TYR A 128 12.77 13.93 20.76
N TYR A 129 12.38 13.16 21.75
CA TYR A 129 11.01 13.16 22.25
C TYR A 129 10.69 14.52 22.89
N ILE A 130 9.59 15.14 22.46
CA ILE A 130 9.10 16.41 23.01
C ILE A 130 7.83 16.13 23.82
N PRO A 131 7.84 16.38 25.14
CA PRO A 131 6.65 16.16 25.99
C PRO A 131 5.46 17.02 25.56
N GLY A 132 4.29 16.39 25.49
CA GLY A 132 3.06 17.07 25.10
C GLY A 132 2.91 17.36 23.60
N TYR A 133 3.76 16.79 22.74
CA TYR A 133 3.60 16.86 21.28
C TYR A 133 2.29 16.14 20.85
N PRO A 134 1.48 16.71 19.95
CA PRO A 134 1.67 17.97 19.23
C PRO A 134 0.99 19.20 19.87
N GLY A 135 0.40 19.10 21.06
CA GLY A 135 -0.43 20.15 21.64
C GLY A 135 0.34 21.28 22.39
N ASN A 136 1.55 21.00 22.88
CA ASN A 136 2.35 21.99 23.61
C ASN A 136 3.20 22.85 22.65
N ILE A 137 2.53 23.67 21.83
CA ILE A 137 3.16 24.47 20.78
C ILE A 137 4.28 25.40 21.30
N PRO A 138 4.14 26.11 22.43
CA PRO A 138 5.21 26.96 22.96
C PRO A 138 6.50 26.20 23.28
N LEU A 139 6.40 24.95 23.75
CA LEU A 139 7.57 24.10 23.96
C LEU A 139 8.11 23.55 22.63
N ILE A 140 7.20 23.10 21.76
CA ILE A 140 7.58 22.48 20.48
C ILE A 140 8.40 23.46 19.63
N VAL A 141 7.92 24.70 19.48
CA VAL A 141 8.57 25.75 18.70
C VAL A 141 9.47 26.60 19.61
N SER A 142 10.44 25.98 20.24
CA SER A 142 11.43 26.61 21.13
C SER A 142 12.79 25.95 20.98
N ASP A 143 13.81 26.55 21.60
CA ASP A 143 15.17 25.98 21.64
C ASP A 143 15.23 24.67 22.43
N GLU A 144 14.31 24.44 23.38
CA GLU A 144 14.17 23.19 24.15
C GLU A 144 13.33 22.11 23.40
N GLY A 145 12.55 22.51 22.42
CA GLY A 145 11.77 21.64 21.55
C GLY A 145 12.49 21.35 20.23
N TYR A 146 12.06 21.97 19.15
CA TYR A 146 12.68 21.79 17.83
C TYR A 146 14.13 22.23 17.80
N GLY A 147 14.52 23.24 18.58
CA GLY A 147 15.90 23.71 18.64
C GLY A 147 16.90 22.66 19.19
N LYS A 148 16.42 21.73 19.99
CA LYS A 148 17.22 20.62 20.53
C LYS A 148 17.46 19.49 19.51
N ASN A 149 16.60 19.40 18.49
CA ASN A 149 16.73 18.40 17.42
C ASN A 149 17.94 18.72 16.53
N ASP A 150 18.55 17.68 15.97
CA ASP A 150 19.61 17.90 15.00
C ASP A 150 19.08 18.64 13.77
N TYR A 151 19.90 19.57 13.28
CA TYR A 151 19.68 20.13 11.94
C TYR A 151 20.16 19.15 10.89
N ILE A 152 19.27 18.76 9.98
CA ILE A 152 19.60 17.86 8.87
C ILE A 152 20.27 18.68 7.77
N GLU A 153 21.58 18.50 7.59
CA GLU A 153 22.30 19.11 6.48
C GLU A 153 21.85 18.50 5.16
N THR A 154 21.19 19.30 4.35
CA THR A 154 20.69 18.91 3.03
C THR A 154 21.31 19.77 1.93
N THR A 155 21.50 19.17 0.75
CA THR A 155 22.22 19.80 -0.36
C THR A 155 21.32 20.13 -1.56
N ARG A 156 20.08 19.65 -1.55
CA ARG A 156 19.16 19.80 -2.68
C ARG A 156 17.91 20.61 -2.31
N PRO A 157 17.27 21.26 -3.29
CA PRO A 157 16.09 22.10 -3.05
C PRO A 157 14.86 21.31 -2.59
N LEU A 158 14.69 20.07 -3.05
CA LEU A 158 13.59 19.20 -2.66
C LEU A 158 14.08 18.14 -1.67
N VAL A 159 13.64 18.24 -0.44
CA VAL A 159 13.91 17.24 0.61
C VAL A 159 12.68 16.35 0.79
N VAL A 160 12.77 15.12 0.31
CA VAL A 160 11.69 14.14 0.39
C VAL A 160 11.82 13.34 1.67
N VAL A 161 10.89 13.54 2.61
CA VAL A 161 10.87 12.81 3.88
C VAL A 161 9.91 11.63 3.78
N THR A 162 10.48 10.42 3.76
CA THR A 162 9.73 9.15 3.68
C THR A 162 10.03 8.25 4.87
N ALA A 163 9.35 7.10 4.97
CA ALA A 163 9.49 6.20 6.12
C ALA A 163 9.03 4.76 5.78
N PRO A 164 9.46 3.75 6.57
CA PRO A 164 8.96 2.37 6.47
C PRO A 164 7.45 2.24 6.66
N GLY A 165 6.86 3.13 7.48
CA GLY A 165 5.42 3.07 7.74
C GLY A 165 4.91 4.22 8.62
N PRO A 166 3.64 4.17 9.03
CA PRO A 166 3.01 5.22 9.85
C PRO A 166 3.64 5.32 11.25
N GLY A 167 3.58 6.53 11.82
CA GLY A 167 4.11 6.83 13.15
C GLY A 167 5.62 7.01 13.20
N SER A 168 6.32 7.07 12.07
CA SER A 168 7.77 7.24 11.98
C SER A 168 8.25 8.70 12.16
N GLY A 169 7.34 9.68 12.31
CA GLY A 169 7.68 11.08 12.58
C GLY A 169 8.04 11.92 11.36
N LYS A 170 7.56 11.58 10.15
CA LYS A 170 7.82 12.35 8.92
C LYS A 170 7.45 13.83 9.05
N MET A 171 6.20 14.10 9.45
CA MET A 171 5.71 15.48 9.64
C MET A 171 6.55 16.24 10.67
N ALA A 172 6.81 15.64 11.85
CA ALA A 172 7.64 16.25 12.87
C ALA A 172 9.06 16.55 12.39
N THR A 173 9.61 15.69 11.52
CA THR A 173 10.91 15.92 10.86
C THR A 173 10.84 17.16 9.96
N CYS A 174 9.83 17.26 9.08
CA CYS A 174 9.67 18.43 8.22
C CYS A 174 9.54 19.72 9.04
N LEU A 175 8.63 19.76 10.02
CA LEU A 175 8.37 20.94 10.83
C LEU A 175 9.60 21.37 11.67
N SER A 176 10.32 20.39 12.24
CA SER A 176 11.57 20.66 12.95
C SER A 176 12.62 21.29 12.03
N GLN A 177 12.72 20.81 10.79
CA GLN A 177 13.66 21.41 9.83
C GLN A 177 13.23 22.80 9.37
N LEU A 178 11.92 23.08 9.21
CA LEU A 178 11.44 24.43 8.95
C LEU A 178 11.84 25.42 10.05
N TYR A 179 11.76 25.00 11.31
CA TYR A 179 12.23 25.81 12.43
C TYR A 179 13.73 26.13 12.30
N HIS A 180 14.56 25.16 12.01
CA HIS A 180 15.98 25.34 11.83
C HIS A 180 16.33 26.18 10.60
N GLU A 181 15.65 26.01 9.48
CA GLU A 181 15.83 26.80 8.28
C GLU A 181 15.47 28.28 8.53
N HIS A 182 14.32 28.50 9.20
CA HIS A 182 13.90 29.86 9.55
C HIS A 182 14.92 30.56 10.47
N LYS A 183 15.47 29.86 11.47
CA LYS A 183 16.54 30.37 12.34
C LYS A 183 17.82 30.73 11.55
N ARG A 184 18.01 30.15 10.38
CA ARG A 184 19.12 30.41 9.45
C ARG A 184 18.79 31.45 8.38
N GLY A 185 17.59 32.03 8.44
CA GLY A 185 17.12 33.03 7.48
C GLY A 185 16.67 32.44 6.12
N VAL A 186 16.40 31.14 6.05
CA VAL A 186 15.88 30.48 4.85
C VAL A 186 14.37 30.31 5.00
N ASN A 187 13.60 30.81 4.04
CA ASN A 187 12.15 30.64 3.97
C ASN A 187 11.82 29.32 3.27
N ALA A 188 12.01 28.20 3.96
CA ALA A 188 11.69 26.86 3.43
C ALA A 188 10.20 26.55 3.56
N GLY A 189 9.67 25.82 2.55
CA GLY A 189 8.27 25.40 2.54
C GLY A 189 8.07 23.96 3.01
N TYR A 190 6.82 23.65 3.38
CA TYR A 190 6.32 22.31 3.62
C TYR A 190 5.31 21.92 2.55
N ALA A 191 5.32 20.67 2.16
CA ALA A 191 4.24 20.08 1.39
C ALA A 191 3.99 18.64 1.79
N LYS A 192 2.73 18.19 1.65
CA LYS A 192 2.31 16.82 1.87
C LYS A 192 1.91 16.20 0.55
N PHE A 193 2.48 15.05 0.23
CA PHE A 193 2.11 14.25 -0.93
C PHE A 193 1.46 12.93 -0.49
N GLU A 194 0.16 12.82 -0.73
CA GLU A 194 -0.63 11.60 -0.57
C GLU A 194 -1.52 11.44 -1.80
N THR A 195 -1.75 10.22 -2.26
CA THR A 195 -2.63 10.00 -3.42
C THR A 195 -4.10 10.22 -3.04
N PHE A 196 -4.48 9.85 -1.82
CA PHE A 196 -5.85 9.89 -1.32
C PHE A 196 -5.99 10.73 -0.05
N PRO A 197 -7.19 11.29 0.19
CA PRO A 197 -8.32 11.34 -0.72
C PRO A 197 -7.99 12.21 -1.94
N ILE A 198 -8.69 11.96 -3.04
CA ILE A 198 -8.56 12.84 -4.21
C ILE A 198 -9.42 14.08 -3.97
N TRP A 199 -8.77 15.17 -3.65
CA TRP A 199 -9.37 16.41 -3.11
C TRP A 199 -10.37 17.10 -4.06
N ASN A 200 -10.22 16.94 -5.39
CA ASN A 200 -11.09 17.55 -6.40
C ASN A 200 -12.21 16.62 -6.92
N LEU A 201 -12.38 15.43 -6.32
CA LEU A 201 -13.53 14.57 -6.55
C LEU A 201 -14.64 14.85 -5.51
N PRO A 202 -15.91 14.54 -5.81
CA PRO A 202 -16.99 14.63 -4.82
C PRO A 202 -16.72 13.80 -3.58
N LEU A 203 -17.22 14.23 -2.42
CA LEU A 203 -17.04 13.56 -1.13
C LEU A 203 -17.41 12.06 -1.18
N LYS A 204 -18.53 11.74 -1.83
CA LYS A 204 -19.03 10.38 -1.99
C LYS A 204 -18.63 9.71 -3.30
N HIS A 205 -17.53 10.14 -3.88
CA HIS A 205 -17.03 9.49 -5.08
C HIS A 205 -16.46 8.11 -4.75
N PRO A 206 -16.79 7.02 -5.50
CA PRO A 206 -16.33 5.67 -5.19
C PRO A 206 -14.83 5.54 -4.96
N VAL A 207 -14.00 6.29 -5.68
CA VAL A 207 -12.54 6.34 -5.48
C VAL A 207 -12.16 6.76 -4.05
N ASN A 208 -12.82 7.79 -3.52
CA ASN A 208 -12.57 8.25 -2.14
C ASN A 208 -13.16 7.27 -1.12
N LEU A 209 -14.34 6.69 -1.39
CA LEU A 209 -14.95 5.67 -0.52
C LEU A 209 -14.14 4.37 -0.47
N ALA A 210 -13.51 3.97 -1.58
CA ALA A 210 -12.61 2.83 -1.60
C ALA A 210 -11.38 3.04 -0.71
N TYR A 211 -10.94 4.29 -0.54
CA TYR A 211 -9.87 4.60 0.40
C TYR A 211 -10.36 4.53 1.87
N GLU A 212 -11.57 4.99 2.18
CA GLU A 212 -12.17 4.78 3.51
C GLU A 212 -12.27 3.28 3.84
N ALA A 213 -12.68 2.45 2.87
CA ALA A 213 -12.69 1.00 3.04
C ALA A 213 -11.28 0.42 3.25
N ALA A 214 -10.25 1.02 2.63
CA ALA A 214 -8.86 0.58 2.78
C ALA A 214 -8.23 0.98 4.13
N THR A 215 -8.78 1.97 4.81
CA THR A 215 -8.32 2.54 6.09
C THR A 215 -9.38 2.43 7.19
N ALA A 216 -10.31 1.49 7.06
CA ALA A 216 -11.40 1.28 8.02
C ALA A 216 -10.89 0.95 9.45
N ASP A 217 -9.72 0.31 9.56
CA ASP A 217 -8.99 0.04 10.80
C ASP A 217 -8.43 1.31 11.47
N LEU A 218 -8.14 2.36 10.67
CA LEU A 218 -7.59 3.64 11.16
C LEU A 218 -8.68 4.68 11.46
N ASN A 219 -9.94 4.41 11.16
CA ASN A 219 -11.05 5.34 11.24
C ASN A 219 -10.85 6.63 10.40
N ASP A 220 -10.15 6.53 9.29
CA ASP A 220 -10.05 7.63 8.33
C ASP A 220 -11.38 7.81 7.61
N ILE A 221 -11.95 9.00 7.71
CA ILE A 221 -13.21 9.38 7.08
C ILE A 221 -12.95 10.60 6.21
N ASN A 222 -13.43 10.55 4.97
CA ASN A 222 -13.38 11.71 4.10
C ASN A 222 -14.40 12.76 4.54
N MET A 223 -13.98 14.02 4.52
CA MET A 223 -14.84 15.16 4.84
C MET A 223 -14.53 16.34 3.93
N ILE A 224 -15.47 17.26 3.85
CA ILE A 224 -15.20 18.55 3.21
C ILE A 224 -14.22 19.33 4.09
N ASP A 225 -13.17 19.85 3.48
CA ASP A 225 -12.20 20.75 4.13
C ASP A 225 -12.86 22.10 4.44
N PRO A 226 -13.24 22.37 5.71
CA PRO A 226 -13.93 23.60 6.06
C PRO A 226 -13.02 24.84 5.94
N PHE A 227 -11.73 24.68 6.18
CA PHE A 227 -10.75 25.76 6.08
C PHE A 227 -10.54 26.19 4.64
N HIS A 228 -10.51 25.22 3.70
CA HIS A 228 -10.38 25.52 2.27
C HIS A 228 -11.64 26.20 1.73
N LEU A 229 -12.81 25.72 2.16
CA LEU A 229 -14.08 26.33 1.82
C LEU A 229 -14.17 27.77 2.33
N GLU A 230 -13.78 28.02 3.58
CA GLU A 230 -13.78 29.38 4.18
C GLU A 230 -12.78 30.31 3.47
N ALA A 231 -11.56 29.84 3.20
CA ALA A 231 -10.50 30.66 2.64
C ALA A 231 -10.70 31.00 1.15
N TYR A 232 -11.30 30.08 0.38
CA TYR A 232 -11.33 30.16 -1.10
C TYR A 232 -12.72 30.00 -1.72
N GLY A 233 -13.77 29.69 -0.94
CA GLY A 233 -15.10 29.39 -1.45
C GLY A 233 -15.16 28.13 -2.31
N LYS A 234 -14.18 27.23 -2.20
CA LYS A 234 -14.07 26.00 -2.99
C LYS A 234 -14.23 24.78 -2.11
N THR A 235 -15.06 23.85 -2.57
CA THR A 235 -15.23 22.55 -1.89
C THR A 235 -14.10 21.60 -2.29
N THR A 236 -13.39 21.07 -1.31
CA THR A 236 -12.37 20.04 -1.48
C THR A 236 -12.56 18.94 -0.45
N VAL A 237 -12.10 17.74 -0.75
CA VAL A 237 -12.17 16.57 0.14
C VAL A 237 -10.83 16.36 0.82
N ASN A 238 -10.86 16.12 2.13
CA ASN A 238 -9.67 15.80 2.90
C ASN A 238 -10.00 14.77 3.97
N TYR A 239 -9.02 14.25 4.72
CA TYR A 239 -9.28 13.38 5.87
C TYR A 239 -9.71 14.16 7.09
N ASN A 240 -10.55 13.52 7.93
CA ASN A 240 -10.85 14.01 9.26
C ASN A 240 -9.56 14.31 10.05
N ARG A 241 -8.56 13.42 10.05
CA ARG A 241 -7.29 13.62 10.77
C ARG A 241 -6.53 14.86 10.32
N ASP A 242 -6.46 15.12 9.01
CA ASP A 242 -5.75 16.28 8.49
C ASP A 242 -6.49 17.57 8.79
N VAL A 243 -7.82 17.53 8.74
CA VAL A 243 -8.67 18.66 9.10
C VAL A 243 -8.59 18.95 10.60
N GLU A 244 -8.65 17.93 11.45
CA GLU A 244 -8.59 18.07 12.92
C GLU A 244 -7.22 18.57 13.41
N ILE A 245 -6.13 18.16 12.79
CA ILE A 245 -4.77 18.58 13.18
C ILE A 245 -4.38 19.94 12.61
N PHE A 246 -5.05 20.43 11.56
CA PHE A 246 -4.68 21.66 10.87
C PHE A 246 -4.58 22.89 11.78
N PRO A 247 -5.50 23.16 12.75
CA PRO A 247 -5.35 24.28 13.68
C PRO A 247 -4.03 24.25 14.46
N VAL A 248 -3.58 23.06 14.86
CA VAL A 248 -2.30 22.87 15.56
C VAL A 248 -1.12 23.16 14.62
N LEU A 249 -1.18 22.63 13.39
CA LEU A 249 -0.14 22.89 12.38
C LEU A 249 -0.08 24.36 12.01
N ASN A 250 -1.23 25.01 11.83
CA ASN A 250 -1.32 26.43 11.54
C ASN A 250 -0.64 27.26 12.64
N ALA A 251 -0.92 26.98 13.91
CA ALA A 251 -0.30 27.65 15.04
C ALA A 251 1.23 27.38 15.12
N ILE A 252 1.70 26.19 14.74
CA ILE A 252 3.13 25.91 14.62
C ILE A 252 3.76 26.76 13.52
N PHE A 253 3.15 26.84 12.33
CA PHE A 253 3.64 27.70 11.25
C PHE A 253 3.64 29.18 11.64
N GLU A 254 2.58 29.65 12.28
CA GLU A 254 2.51 31.06 12.78
C GLU A 254 3.63 31.35 13.78
N GLN A 255 3.94 30.40 14.66
CA GLN A 255 5.02 30.59 15.63
C GLN A 255 6.42 30.52 15.00
N ILE A 256 6.60 29.74 13.93
CA ILE A 256 7.87 29.67 13.19
C ILE A 256 8.06 30.93 12.32
N PHE A 257 7.05 31.33 11.54
CA PHE A 257 7.18 32.31 10.47
C PHE A 257 6.57 33.67 10.79
N GLY A 258 5.87 33.80 11.92
CA GLY A 258 5.05 34.98 12.25
C GLY A 258 3.66 35.00 11.59
N GLN A 259 3.52 34.34 10.46
CA GLN A 259 2.27 34.10 9.73
C GLN A 259 2.33 32.77 9.01
N SER A 260 1.23 31.99 9.05
CA SER A 260 1.15 30.73 8.33
C SER A 260 1.09 30.99 6.81
N PRO A 261 1.92 30.28 6.02
CA PRO A 261 1.82 30.32 4.55
C PRO A 261 0.63 29.50 4.01
N TYR A 262 -0.03 28.71 4.86
CA TYR A 262 -1.14 27.83 4.49
C TYR A 262 -2.44 28.24 5.15
N LYS A 263 -3.54 28.20 4.41
CA LYS A 263 -4.88 28.53 4.90
C LYS A 263 -5.75 27.30 5.16
N SER A 264 -5.32 26.12 4.68
CA SER A 264 -6.06 24.87 4.81
C SER A 264 -5.14 23.65 4.72
N PRO A 265 -5.59 22.47 5.19
CA PRO A 265 -4.88 21.21 4.92
C PRO A 265 -4.67 20.94 3.41
N THR A 266 -5.65 21.31 2.59
CA THR A 266 -5.57 21.18 1.13
C THR A 266 -4.45 22.04 0.53
N ASP A 267 -4.19 23.25 1.08
CA ASP A 267 -3.08 24.10 0.64
C ASP A 267 -1.69 23.46 0.87
N MET A 268 -1.56 22.64 1.90
CA MET A 268 -0.32 21.93 2.18
C MET A 268 -0.09 20.80 1.16
N GLY A 269 -1.16 20.31 0.53
CA GLY A 269 -1.09 19.21 -0.43
C GLY A 269 -0.51 19.61 -1.79
N VAL A 270 0.10 18.64 -2.48
CA VAL A 270 0.61 18.79 -3.86
C VAL A 270 0.08 17.70 -4.79
N ASN A 271 -0.97 16.98 -4.41
CA ASN A 271 -1.51 15.88 -5.17
C ASN A 271 -2.30 16.37 -6.40
N MET A 272 -1.95 15.85 -7.58
CA MET A 272 -2.61 16.15 -8.87
C MET A 272 -3.31 14.93 -9.46
N ALA A 273 -3.45 13.81 -8.72
CA ALA A 273 -3.98 12.54 -9.25
C ALA A 273 -5.38 12.70 -9.85
N GLY A 274 -6.27 13.46 -9.22
CA GLY A 274 -7.62 13.68 -9.74
C GLY A 274 -7.69 14.42 -11.07
N ASN A 275 -6.67 15.21 -11.40
CA ASN A 275 -6.57 15.89 -12.68
C ASN A 275 -6.07 14.97 -13.82
N CYS A 276 -5.68 13.75 -13.50
CA CYS A 276 -5.18 12.74 -14.44
C CYS A 276 -6.24 11.69 -14.78
N ILE A 277 -7.42 11.74 -14.16
CA ILE A 277 -8.55 10.85 -14.49
C ILE A 277 -9.14 11.29 -15.84
N ILE A 278 -9.09 10.38 -16.81
CA ILE A 278 -9.62 10.60 -18.18
C ILE A 278 -10.92 9.83 -18.42
N ASP A 279 -11.16 8.77 -17.67
CA ASP A 279 -12.37 7.97 -17.70
C ASP A 279 -12.86 7.73 -16.26
N ASP A 280 -13.86 8.50 -15.87
CA ASP A 280 -14.39 8.47 -14.50
C ASP A 280 -15.14 7.18 -14.19
N GLU A 281 -15.90 6.62 -15.17
CA GLU A 281 -16.69 5.41 -14.93
C GLU A 281 -15.81 4.19 -14.72
N VAL A 282 -14.70 4.07 -15.42
CA VAL A 282 -13.70 3.02 -15.21
C VAL A 282 -13.12 3.10 -13.79
N CYS A 283 -12.84 4.32 -13.31
CA CYS A 283 -12.36 4.50 -11.93
C CYS A 283 -13.44 4.18 -10.89
N ARG A 284 -14.71 4.51 -11.16
CA ARG A 284 -15.85 4.19 -10.30
C ARG A 284 -16.02 2.69 -10.15
N GLU A 285 -16.05 1.97 -11.26
CA GLU A 285 -16.24 0.52 -11.24
C GLU A 285 -15.04 -0.18 -10.56
N ALA A 286 -13.82 0.20 -10.89
CA ALA A 286 -12.63 -0.33 -10.22
C ALA A 286 -12.66 -0.09 -8.69
N SER A 287 -13.18 1.05 -8.26
CA SER A 287 -13.31 1.40 -6.85
C SER A 287 -14.40 0.60 -6.15
N ARG A 288 -15.55 0.33 -6.80
CA ARG A 288 -16.58 -0.57 -6.27
C ARG A 288 -16.04 -1.98 -6.07
N GLN A 289 -15.28 -2.50 -7.03
CA GLN A 289 -14.61 -3.80 -6.91
C GLN A 289 -13.58 -3.82 -5.77
N GLU A 290 -12.86 -2.73 -5.53
CA GLU A 290 -11.92 -2.63 -4.40
C GLU A 290 -12.68 -2.59 -3.06
N ILE A 291 -13.81 -1.89 -2.94
CA ILE A 291 -14.64 -1.90 -1.73
C ILE A 291 -15.11 -3.33 -1.41
N ILE A 292 -15.61 -4.07 -2.40
CA ILE A 292 -16.03 -5.48 -2.22
C ILE A 292 -14.84 -6.34 -1.79
N ARG A 293 -13.68 -6.13 -2.40
CA ARG A 293 -12.46 -6.86 -2.03
C ARG A 293 -12.05 -6.58 -0.58
N ARG A 294 -12.15 -5.33 -0.11
CA ARG A 294 -11.89 -4.94 1.28
C ARG A 294 -12.88 -5.56 2.25
N TYR A 295 -14.16 -5.64 1.86
CA TYR A 295 -15.18 -6.33 2.64
C TYR A 295 -14.79 -7.79 2.89
N TYR A 296 -14.46 -8.54 1.83
CA TYR A 296 -14.02 -9.93 1.98
C TYR A 296 -12.76 -10.06 2.84
N GLN A 297 -11.80 -9.15 2.71
CA GLN A 297 -10.62 -9.16 3.55
C GLN A 297 -10.94 -8.91 5.03
N ALA A 298 -11.91 -8.05 5.33
CA ALA A 298 -12.33 -7.80 6.70
C ALA A 298 -13.06 -9.02 7.29
N VAL A 299 -13.98 -9.61 6.55
CA VAL A 299 -14.75 -10.79 7.00
C VAL A 299 -13.84 -12.03 7.16
N ASP A 300 -12.88 -12.22 6.25
CA ASP A 300 -11.86 -13.25 6.33
C ASP A 300 -10.96 -13.06 7.58
N GLY A 301 -10.57 -11.82 7.85
CA GLY A 301 -9.79 -11.46 9.04
C GLY A 301 -10.56 -11.59 10.36
N ILE A 302 -11.89 -11.48 10.35
CA ILE A 302 -12.72 -11.81 11.53
C ILE A 302 -12.66 -13.33 11.79
N ALA A 303 -12.77 -14.13 10.74
CA ALA A 303 -12.78 -15.59 10.86
C ALA A 303 -11.43 -16.14 11.38
N ASP A 304 -10.31 -15.50 11.05
CA ASP A 304 -8.97 -15.86 11.56
C ASP A 304 -8.56 -15.10 12.83
N GLY A 305 -9.39 -14.18 13.32
CA GLY A 305 -9.16 -13.39 14.54
C GLY A 305 -8.19 -12.20 14.38
N SER A 306 -7.83 -11.84 13.14
CA SER A 306 -6.89 -10.74 12.87
C SER A 306 -7.55 -9.36 12.74
N ARG A 307 -8.90 -9.30 12.57
CA ARG A 307 -9.68 -8.08 12.37
C ARG A 307 -10.93 -8.02 13.24
N SER A 308 -11.50 -6.82 13.38
CA SER A 308 -12.70 -6.59 14.18
C SER A 308 -13.98 -6.60 13.33
N GLU A 309 -15.12 -6.95 13.96
CA GLU A 309 -16.45 -6.83 13.34
C GLU A 309 -16.79 -5.38 12.96
N GLU A 310 -16.29 -4.41 13.72
CA GLU A 310 -16.51 -2.99 13.47
C GLU A 310 -15.95 -2.56 12.10
N GLU A 311 -14.78 -3.07 11.73
CA GLU A 311 -14.15 -2.80 10.44
C GLU A 311 -15.00 -3.32 9.27
N ALA A 312 -15.48 -4.57 9.35
CA ALA A 312 -16.34 -5.15 8.34
C ALA A 312 -17.69 -4.39 8.24
N PHE A 313 -18.25 -3.99 9.36
CA PHE A 313 -19.50 -3.23 9.40
C PHE A 313 -19.37 -1.85 8.72
N LYS A 314 -18.24 -1.15 8.94
CA LYS A 314 -17.96 0.12 8.24
C LYS A 314 -17.91 -0.06 6.74
N ILE A 315 -17.22 -1.10 6.26
CA ILE A 315 -17.13 -1.39 4.82
C ILE A 315 -18.50 -1.77 4.26
N GLU A 316 -19.31 -2.53 5.00
CA GLU A 316 -20.69 -2.85 4.60
C GLU A 316 -21.57 -1.60 4.45
N LEU A 317 -21.39 -0.59 5.31
CA LEU A 317 -22.09 0.70 5.17
C LEU A 317 -21.67 1.42 3.88
N LEU A 318 -20.40 1.38 3.50
CA LEU A 318 -19.91 1.95 2.24
C LEU A 318 -20.49 1.18 1.04
N MET A 319 -20.56 -0.15 1.11
CA MET A 319 -21.23 -0.96 0.08
C MET A 319 -22.69 -0.58 -0.09
N LYS A 320 -23.44 -0.42 1.02
CA LYS A 320 -24.83 0.03 0.99
C LYS A 320 -24.97 1.43 0.39
N GLN A 321 -24.05 2.34 0.68
CA GLN A 321 -24.05 3.69 0.12
C GLN A 321 -23.83 3.68 -1.39
N GLU A 322 -22.98 2.78 -1.90
CA GLU A 322 -22.74 2.61 -3.34
C GLU A 322 -23.72 1.68 -4.04
N HIS A 323 -24.70 1.14 -3.30
CA HIS A 323 -25.70 0.18 -3.81
C HIS A 323 -25.08 -1.08 -4.43
N ILE A 324 -23.96 -1.53 -3.87
CA ILE A 324 -23.26 -2.75 -4.31
C ILE A 324 -23.37 -3.86 -3.27
N THR A 325 -23.26 -5.08 -3.75
CA THR A 325 -23.26 -6.32 -2.98
C THR A 325 -21.99 -7.12 -3.24
N SER A 326 -21.71 -8.11 -2.42
CA SER A 326 -20.56 -8.99 -2.63
C SER A 326 -20.65 -9.77 -3.95
N THR A 327 -21.88 -10.04 -4.44
CA THR A 327 -22.13 -10.76 -5.70
C THR A 327 -21.88 -9.92 -6.96
N ASP A 328 -21.68 -8.60 -6.82
CA ASP A 328 -21.30 -7.74 -7.94
C ASP A 328 -19.82 -7.94 -8.37
N ARG A 329 -19.07 -8.71 -7.59
CA ARG A 329 -17.76 -9.22 -8.02
C ARG A 329 -17.97 -10.42 -8.94
N SER A 330 -17.54 -10.33 -10.20
CA SER A 330 -17.80 -11.29 -11.29
C SER A 330 -17.44 -12.74 -10.96
N THR A 331 -16.48 -12.96 -10.07
CA THR A 331 -15.97 -14.28 -9.69
C THR A 331 -16.72 -14.94 -8.55
N VAL A 332 -17.52 -14.18 -7.76
CA VAL A 332 -18.21 -14.71 -6.57
C VAL A 332 -19.30 -15.72 -6.94
N SER A 333 -20.29 -15.29 -7.73
CA SER A 333 -21.39 -16.16 -8.12
C SER A 333 -20.93 -17.42 -8.86
N PRO A 334 -20.00 -17.38 -9.85
CA PRO A 334 -19.50 -18.59 -10.51
C PRO A 334 -18.79 -19.57 -9.56
N ALA A 335 -18.03 -19.08 -8.57
CA ALA A 335 -17.38 -19.94 -7.58
C ALA A 335 -18.40 -20.66 -6.69
N LEU A 336 -19.40 -19.90 -6.18
CA LEU A 336 -20.44 -20.45 -5.31
C LEU A 336 -21.35 -21.46 -6.05
N VAL A 337 -21.81 -21.12 -7.25
CA VAL A 337 -22.61 -22.03 -8.10
C VAL A 337 -21.82 -23.30 -8.43
N ARG A 338 -20.53 -23.18 -8.73
CA ARG A 338 -19.68 -24.35 -9.00
C ARG A 338 -19.54 -25.24 -7.78
N ALA A 339 -19.36 -24.62 -6.60
CA ALA A 339 -19.28 -25.37 -5.32
C ALA A 339 -20.58 -26.09 -5.01
N GLU A 340 -21.72 -25.43 -5.15
CA GLU A 340 -23.07 -26.00 -4.92
C GLU A 340 -23.34 -27.16 -5.88
N THR A 341 -23.12 -26.95 -7.18
CA THR A 341 -23.39 -27.95 -8.22
C THR A 341 -22.54 -29.21 -8.05
N THR A 342 -21.32 -29.09 -7.56
CA THR A 342 -20.39 -30.21 -7.46
C THR A 342 -20.32 -30.81 -6.06
N GLY A 343 -20.89 -30.16 -5.04
CA GLY A 343 -20.80 -30.55 -3.64
C GLY A 343 -19.36 -30.49 -3.08
N ALA A 344 -18.45 -29.75 -3.75
CA ALA A 344 -17.06 -29.65 -3.37
C ALA A 344 -16.60 -28.17 -3.41
N PRO A 345 -15.62 -27.76 -2.60
CA PRO A 345 -15.06 -26.42 -2.67
C PRO A 345 -14.63 -26.08 -4.09
N ALA A 346 -14.92 -24.85 -4.52
CA ALA A 346 -14.62 -24.36 -5.85
C ALA A 346 -14.04 -22.94 -5.81
N ALA A 347 -13.38 -22.55 -6.89
CA ALA A 347 -12.88 -21.20 -7.08
C ALA A 347 -13.12 -20.74 -8.51
N ALA A 348 -13.17 -19.43 -8.72
CA ALA A 348 -13.34 -18.80 -10.03
C ALA A 348 -12.32 -17.68 -10.24
N MET A 349 -11.94 -17.46 -11.50
CA MET A 349 -11.04 -16.40 -11.94
C MET A 349 -11.59 -15.73 -13.18
N GLU A 350 -11.59 -14.41 -13.20
CA GLU A 350 -11.86 -13.63 -14.40
C GLU A 350 -10.54 -13.37 -15.14
N LEU A 351 -10.47 -13.78 -16.38
CA LEU A 351 -9.32 -13.59 -17.25
C LEU A 351 -9.32 -12.21 -17.91
N PRO A 352 -8.20 -11.74 -18.49
CA PRO A 352 -8.10 -10.41 -19.12
C PRO A 352 -9.10 -10.15 -20.25
N ASN A 353 -9.64 -11.20 -20.87
CA ASN A 353 -10.66 -11.14 -21.90
C ASN A 353 -12.11 -11.11 -21.34
N GLY A 354 -12.28 -11.03 -20.01
CA GLY A 354 -13.58 -11.06 -19.33
C GLY A 354 -14.21 -12.46 -19.18
N LYS A 355 -13.56 -13.53 -19.66
CA LYS A 355 -14.05 -14.90 -19.47
C LYS A 355 -13.80 -15.36 -18.04
N VAL A 356 -14.84 -15.89 -17.39
CA VAL A 356 -14.71 -16.48 -16.04
C VAL A 356 -14.47 -17.98 -16.15
N ILE A 357 -13.36 -18.43 -15.57
CA ILE A 357 -12.94 -19.83 -15.46
C ILE A 357 -13.17 -20.31 -14.04
N THR A 358 -13.55 -21.57 -13.88
CA THR A 358 -13.75 -22.20 -12.58
C THR A 358 -12.85 -23.42 -12.39
N GLY A 359 -12.52 -23.71 -11.13
CA GLY A 359 -11.87 -24.93 -10.69
C GLY A 359 -12.59 -25.48 -9.45
N LYS A 360 -12.64 -26.80 -9.29
CA LYS A 360 -13.20 -27.46 -8.10
C LYS A 360 -12.18 -28.38 -7.45
N THR A 361 -12.35 -28.64 -6.18
CA THR A 361 -11.58 -29.66 -5.46
C THR A 361 -11.88 -31.05 -6.04
N GLY A 362 -10.83 -31.78 -6.37
CA GLY A 362 -10.85 -33.16 -6.82
C GLY A 362 -9.98 -34.05 -5.93
N ASP A 363 -9.65 -35.25 -6.42
CA ASP A 363 -8.78 -36.19 -5.68
C ASP A 363 -7.31 -35.75 -5.69
N LEU A 364 -6.86 -35.16 -6.79
CA LEU A 364 -5.47 -34.78 -7.00
C LEU A 364 -5.18 -33.31 -6.58
N LEU A 365 -6.12 -32.41 -6.81
CA LEU A 365 -5.91 -30.97 -6.72
C LEU A 365 -6.94 -30.29 -5.80
N GLY A 366 -6.50 -29.29 -5.06
CA GLY A 366 -7.39 -28.30 -4.42
C GLY A 366 -8.06 -27.40 -5.48
N ALA A 367 -9.16 -26.73 -5.10
CA ALA A 367 -9.93 -25.85 -5.99
C ALA A 367 -9.07 -24.79 -6.68
N CYS A 368 -8.19 -24.15 -5.94
CA CYS A 368 -7.28 -23.11 -6.44
C CYS A 368 -6.24 -23.64 -7.42
N ALA A 369 -5.67 -24.81 -7.17
CA ALA A 369 -4.73 -25.47 -8.08
C ALA A 369 -5.41 -25.88 -9.38
N ALA A 370 -6.62 -26.45 -9.30
CA ALA A 370 -7.43 -26.80 -10.48
C ALA A 370 -7.82 -25.54 -11.28
N LEU A 371 -8.25 -24.47 -10.60
CA LEU A 371 -8.56 -23.19 -11.22
C LEU A 371 -7.34 -22.65 -11.99
N LEU A 372 -6.17 -22.63 -11.35
CA LEU A 372 -4.94 -22.10 -11.94
C LEU A 372 -4.58 -22.84 -13.23
N LEU A 373 -4.60 -24.18 -13.23
CA LEU A 373 -4.36 -24.95 -14.45
C LEU A 373 -5.40 -24.69 -15.54
N ASN A 374 -6.68 -24.60 -15.18
CA ASN A 374 -7.74 -24.32 -16.13
C ASN A 374 -7.58 -22.92 -16.76
N ALA A 375 -7.22 -21.91 -15.96
CA ALA A 375 -6.94 -20.57 -16.43
C ALA A 375 -5.74 -20.54 -17.41
N LEU A 376 -4.64 -21.21 -17.05
CA LEU A 376 -3.45 -21.27 -17.92
C LEU A 376 -3.73 -22.04 -19.23
N LYS A 377 -4.52 -23.12 -19.19
CA LYS A 377 -4.97 -23.82 -20.41
C LYS A 377 -5.80 -22.92 -21.32
N GLU A 378 -6.77 -22.23 -20.76
CA GLU A 378 -7.61 -21.30 -21.52
C GLU A 378 -6.80 -20.22 -22.21
N LEU A 379 -5.89 -19.58 -21.47
CA LEU A 379 -5.00 -18.54 -22.00
C LEU A 379 -4.05 -19.06 -23.08
N ALA A 380 -3.64 -20.32 -22.99
CA ALA A 380 -2.78 -20.99 -23.97
C ALA A 380 -3.54 -21.57 -25.17
N GLY A 381 -4.89 -21.51 -25.18
CA GLY A 381 -5.71 -22.14 -26.22
C GLY A 381 -5.65 -23.67 -26.22
N ILE A 382 -5.37 -24.27 -25.06
CA ILE A 382 -5.30 -25.72 -24.89
C ILE A 382 -6.70 -26.25 -24.53
N ASP A 383 -7.08 -27.37 -25.17
CA ASP A 383 -8.36 -28.02 -24.88
C ASP A 383 -8.55 -28.30 -23.39
N HIS A 384 -9.74 -28.02 -22.89
CA HIS A 384 -10.06 -28.15 -21.46
C HIS A 384 -9.93 -29.61 -20.98
N ASP A 385 -10.24 -30.60 -21.80
CA ASP A 385 -10.18 -32.03 -21.45
C ASP A 385 -8.74 -32.58 -21.49
N LYS A 386 -7.79 -31.85 -22.06
CA LYS A 386 -6.41 -32.27 -22.15
C LYS A 386 -5.67 -32.11 -20.81
N HIS A 387 -5.06 -33.19 -20.35
CA HIS A 387 -4.18 -33.16 -19.19
C HIS A 387 -2.80 -32.63 -19.56
N ILE A 388 -2.41 -31.46 -19.00
CA ILE A 388 -1.07 -30.88 -19.23
C ILE A 388 -0.03 -31.37 -18.23
N ILE A 389 -0.48 -32.02 -17.15
CA ILE A 389 0.36 -32.78 -16.21
C ILE A 389 -0.26 -34.16 -16.06
N ALA A 390 0.51 -35.19 -16.27
CA ALA A 390 0.04 -36.55 -16.12
C ALA A 390 -0.30 -36.85 -14.64
N PRO A 391 -1.41 -37.55 -14.32
CA PRO A 391 -1.71 -38.01 -12.96
C PRO A 391 -0.55 -38.74 -12.29
N THR A 392 0.19 -39.55 -13.05
CA THR A 392 1.38 -40.27 -12.60
C THR A 392 2.55 -39.36 -12.17
N ALA A 393 2.58 -38.10 -12.59
CA ALA A 393 3.54 -37.11 -12.11
C ALA A 393 3.08 -36.43 -10.81
N ILE A 394 1.77 -36.38 -10.56
CA ILE A 394 1.18 -35.79 -9.35
C ILE A 394 1.24 -36.76 -8.16
N GLU A 395 0.99 -38.03 -8.39
CA GLU A 395 0.91 -39.06 -7.35
C GLU A 395 2.19 -39.20 -6.49
N PRO A 396 3.41 -39.14 -7.03
CA PRO A 396 4.63 -39.13 -6.22
C PRO A 396 4.74 -37.91 -5.29
N ILE A 397 4.23 -36.73 -5.72
CA ILE A 397 4.21 -35.51 -4.91
C ILE A 397 3.22 -35.69 -3.75
N GLN A 398 2.05 -36.28 -3.98
CA GLN A 398 1.10 -36.61 -2.92
C GLN A 398 1.69 -37.59 -1.90
N ILE A 399 2.41 -38.59 -2.34
CA ILE A 399 3.12 -39.54 -1.46
C ILE A 399 4.19 -38.82 -0.63
N LEU A 400 5.02 -38.01 -1.27
CA LEU A 400 6.01 -37.19 -0.57
C LEU A 400 5.36 -36.33 0.52
N LYS A 401 4.30 -35.60 0.15
CA LYS A 401 3.57 -34.67 1.02
C LYS A 401 2.94 -35.39 2.23
N THR A 402 2.28 -36.51 2.01
CA THR A 402 1.53 -37.18 3.07
C THR A 402 2.41 -38.15 3.88
N LYS A 403 3.21 -39.00 3.21
CA LYS A 403 3.96 -40.06 3.88
C LYS A 403 5.24 -39.57 4.54
N TYR A 404 5.95 -38.60 3.92
CA TYR A 404 7.24 -38.15 4.38
C TYR A 404 7.22 -36.80 5.08
N LEU A 405 6.36 -35.87 4.63
CA LEU A 405 6.26 -34.53 5.20
C LEU A 405 5.10 -34.40 6.21
N GLY A 406 4.29 -35.45 6.40
CA GLY A 406 3.25 -35.52 7.43
C GLY A 406 2.00 -34.66 7.19
N SER A 407 1.78 -34.18 5.96
CA SER A 407 0.56 -33.46 5.62
C SER A 407 -0.66 -34.39 5.66
N LYS A 408 -1.77 -33.90 6.25
CA LYS A 408 -3.04 -34.62 6.23
C LYS A 408 -3.82 -34.45 4.94
N ASN A 409 -3.46 -33.43 4.13
CA ASN A 409 -4.13 -33.12 2.86
C ASN A 409 -3.28 -33.64 1.69
N PRO A 410 -3.73 -34.68 0.95
CA PRO A 410 -3.00 -35.19 -0.21
C PRO A 410 -3.08 -34.28 -1.43
N ARG A 411 -4.08 -33.40 -1.52
CA ARG A 411 -4.30 -32.55 -2.69
C ARG A 411 -3.20 -31.53 -2.85
N LEU A 412 -2.78 -31.27 -4.09
CA LEU A 412 -1.76 -30.28 -4.37
C LEU A 412 -2.34 -28.87 -4.28
N HIS A 413 -1.55 -27.99 -3.69
CA HIS A 413 -1.77 -26.53 -3.67
C HIS A 413 -1.22 -25.85 -4.93
N THR A 414 -1.43 -24.57 -5.06
CA THR A 414 -1.07 -23.78 -6.24
C THR A 414 0.44 -23.75 -6.52
N ASP A 415 1.28 -23.66 -5.49
CA ASP A 415 2.74 -23.69 -5.63
C ASP A 415 3.26 -25.09 -6.04
N GLU A 416 2.72 -26.15 -5.42
CA GLU A 416 3.08 -27.54 -5.74
C GLU A 416 2.73 -27.88 -7.19
N ILE A 417 1.56 -27.42 -7.68
CA ILE A 417 1.15 -27.67 -9.07
C ILE A 417 1.97 -26.85 -10.07
N LEU A 418 2.41 -25.64 -9.73
CA LEU A 418 3.31 -24.87 -10.58
C LEU A 418 4.69 -25.50 -10.70
N ILE A 419 5.20 -26.12 -9.63
CA ILE A 419 6.46 -26.89 -9.66
C ILE A 419 6.28 -28.10 -10.57
N ALA A 420 5.17 -28.87 -10.43
CA ALA A 420 4.88 -30.01 -11.27
C ALA A 420 4.74 -29.61 -12.75
N LEU A 421 4.06 -28.49 -13.03
CA LEU A 421 3.91 -27.95 -14.39
C LEU A 421 5.27 -27.54 -14.97
N SER A 422 6.10 -26.87 -14.17
CA SER A 422 7.45 -26.46 -14.59
C SER A 422 8.35 -27.65 -14.92
N ALA A 423 8.29 -28.70 -14.12
CA ALA A 423 9.03 -29.95 -14.42
C ALA A 423 8.52 -30.62 -15.70
N THR A 424 7.18 -30.66 -15.89
CA THR A 424 6.56 -31.23 -17.08
C THR A 424 6.87 -30.43 -18.35
N ALA A 425 7.06 -29.11 -18.24
CA ALA A 425 7.36 -28.22 -19.37
C ALA A 425 8.71 -28.53 -20.04
N ALA A 426 9.60 -29.30 -19.39
CA ALA A 426 10.84 -29.77 -20.00
C ALA A 426 10.59 -30.76 -21.17
N GLU A 427 9.48 -31.50 -21.12
CA GLU A 427 9.17 -32.59 -22.08
C GLU A 427 7.82 -32.39 -22.81
N SER A 428 7.02 -31.42 -22.41
CA SER A 428 5.67 -31.14 -22.94
C SER A 428 5.53 -29.71 -23.45
N GLU A 429 5.27 -29.55 -24.75
CA GLU A 429 5.01 -28.24 -25.36
C GLU A 429 3.74 -27.58 -24.78
N ASP A 430 2.68 -28.36 -24.49
CA ASP A 430 1.47 -27.81 -23.88
C ASP A 430 1.75 -27.24 -22.46
N ALA A 431 2.51 -27.98 -21.65
CA ALA A 431 2.90 -27.51 -20.33
C ALA A 431 3.75 -26.23 -20.40
N LYS A 432 4.64 -26.15 -21.39
CA LYS A 432 5.47 -24.98 -21.67
C LYS A 432 4.63 -23.79 -22.13
N LEU A 433 3.67 -24.01 -23.04
CA LEU A 433 2.74 -22.96 -23.49
C LEU A 433 1.88 -22.46 -22.34
N ALA A 434 1.35 -23.35 -21.50
CA ALA A 434 0.56 -22.98 -20.33
C ALA A 434 1.41 -22.15 -19.32
N LEU A 435 2.63 -22.59 -19.01
CA LEU A 435 3.52 -21.89 -18.09
C LEU A 435 3.86 -20.48 -18.59
N ALA A 436 4.00 -20.28 -19.89
CA ALA A 436 4.26 -18.98 -20.51
C ALA A 436 3.12 -17.96 -20.31
N GLN A 437 1.91 -18.42 -19.92
CA GLN A 437 0.77 -17.54 -19.68
C GLN A 437 0.75 -16.90 -18.28
N LEU A 438 1.60 -17.32 -17.36
CA LEU A 438 1.64 -16.79 -15.99
C LEU A 438 1.63 -15.26 -15.90
N PRO A 439 2.37 -14.50 -16.73
CA PRO A 439 2.31 -13.05 -16.70
C PRO A 439 0.94 -12.42 -16.99
N GLN A 440 0.07 -13.13 -17.71
CA GLN A 440 -1.28 -12.66 -18.03
C GLN A 440 -2.25 -12.74 -16.85
N LEU A 441 -1.89 -13.43 -15.76
CA LEU A 441 -2.70 -13.53 -14.55
C LEU A 441 -2.64 -12.24 -13.70
N HIS A 442 -1.71 -11.35 -13.99
CA HIS A 442 -1.59 -10.10 -13.26
C HIS A 442 -2.86 -9.23 -13.41
N GLY A 443 -3.44 -8.84 -12.28
CA GLY A 443 -4.69 -8.08 -12.21
C GLY A 443 -5.97 -8.93 -12.31
N CYS A 444 -5.86 -10.25 -12.55
CA CYS A 444 -7.04 -11.13 -12.57
C CYS A 444 -7.69 -11.20 -11.18
N GLN A 445 -9.03 -11.15 -11.18
CA GLN A 445 -9.81 -11.34 -9.95
C GLN A 445 -10.00 -12.82 -9.68
N VAL A 446 -9.80 -13.23 -8.42
CA VAL A 446 -10.00 -14.61 -7.96
C VAL A 446 -10.93 -14.64 -6.76
N HIS A 447 -11.87 -15.60 -6.73
CA HIS A 447 -12.69 -15.85 -5.57
C HIS A 447 -12.77 -17.34 -5.26
N SER A 448 -12.67 -17.70 -3.97
CA SER A 448 -12.83 -19.08 -3.47
C SER A 448 -14.09 -19.21 -2.62
N SER A 449 -14.83 -20.31 -2.79
CA SER A 449 -16.04 -20.62 -1.99
C SER A 449 -15.73 -21.02 -0.53
N VAL A 450 -14.45 -21.12 -0.17
CA VAL A 450 -13.97 -21.44 1.19
C VAL A 450 -12.71 -20.65 1.47
N MET A 451 -12.33 -20.51 2.74
CA MET A 451 -11.10 -19.86 3.16
C MET A 451 -9.89 -20.46 2.44
N LEU A 452 -9.04 -19.56 1.95
CA LEU A 452 -7.81 -19.94 1.27
C LEU A 452 -6.73 -20.39 2.27
N SER A 453 -6.00 -21.43 1.89
CA SER A 453 -4.73 -21.72 2.56
C SER A 453 -3.77 -20.53 2.37
N GLU A 454 -2.86 -20.36 3.32
CA GLU A 454 -1.83 -19.30 3.22
C GLU A 454 -0.97 -19.47 1.95
N VAL A 455 -0.71 -20.71 1.56
CA VAL A 455 0.06 -21.07 0.35
C VAL A 455 -0.67 -20.60 -0.91
N ASP A 456 -1.95 -20.94 -1.05
CA ASP A 456 -2.73 -20.55 -2.23
C ASP A 456 -2.89 -19.02 -2.31
N ARG A 457 -3.16 -18.37 -1.18
CA ARG A 457 -3.26 -16.90 -1.09
C ARG A 457 -1.96 -16.23 -1.53
N LYS A 458 -0.82 -16.64 -0.97
CA LYS A 458 0.49 -16.08 -1.31
C LYS A 458 0.88 -16.32 -2.76
N THR A 459 0.57 -17.49 -3.30
CA THR A 459 0.88 -17.81 -4.70
C THR A 459 0.13 -16.90 -5.65
N PHE A 460 -1.19 -16.76 -5.49
CA PHE A 460 -1.98 -15.85 -6.32
C PHE A 460 -1.55 -14.38 -6.17
N GLN A 461 -1.25 -13.94 -4.95
CA GLN A 461 -0.74 -12.58 -4.71
C GLN A 461 0.60 -12.33 -5.43
N ARG A 462 1.53 -13.31 -5.42
CA ARG A 462 2.81 -13.22 -6.15
C ARG A 462 2.62 -13.20 -7.67
N LEU A 463 1.58 -13.85 -8.16
CA LEU A 463 1.16 -13.79 -9.57
C LEU A 463 0.44 -12.48 -9.91
N GLY A 464 0.23 -11.60 -8.91
CA GLY A 464 -0.43 -10.32 -9.10
C GLY A 464 -1.95 -10.38 -9.16
N CYS A 465 -2.56 -11.49 -8.73
CA CYS A 465 -4.02 -11.64 -8.70
C CYS A 465 -4.65 -10.94 -7.49
N ASP A 466 -5.87 -10.43 -7.66
CA ASP A 466 -6.70 -9.88 -6.61
C ASP A 466 -7.63 -10.94 -6.01
N VAL A 467 -7.25 -11.45 -4.83
CA VAL A 467 -7.87 -12.65 -4.24
C VAL A 467 -8.87 -12.31 -3.15
N THR A 468 -10.00 -13.00 -3.17
CA THR A 468 -11.04 -13.00 -2.13
C THR A 468 -11.51 -14.42 -1.83
N CYS A 469 -12.15 -14.66 -0.67
CA CYS A 469 -12.74 -15.94 -0.34
C CYS A 469 -13.95 -15.80 0.61
N GLU A 470 -14.78 -16.83 0.63
CA GLU A 470 -15.82 -16.93 1.65
C GLU A 470 -15.18 -17.29 3.01
N PRO A 471 -15.69 -16.73 4.13
CA PRO A 471 -15.17 -16.99 5.47
C PRO A 471 -15.66 -18.34 6.02
N LYS A 472 -15.51 -19.39 5.25
CA LYS A 472 -15.93 -20.76 5.57
C LYS A 472 -14.73 -21.68 5.54
N PHE A 473 -14.45 -22.37 6.63
CA PHE A 473 -13.43 -23.41 6.67
C PHE A 473 -13.88 -24.64 5.87
N GLN A 474 -12.90 -25.38 5.32
CA GLN A 474 -13.15 -26.67 4.65
C GLN A 474 -13.54 -27.76 5.63
#